data_23ae1579308e80c4338b43fafa922796
#
_entry.id   23ae1579308e80c4338b43fafa922796
#
_cell.length_a   1.000
_cell.length_b   1.000
_cell.length_c   1.000
_cell.angle_alpha   90.00
_cell.angle_beta   90.00
_cell.angle_gamma   90.00
#
_symmetry.space_group_name_H-M   'P 1'
#
loop_
_entity.id
_entity.type
_entity.pdbx_description
1 polymer ?
#
loop_
_entity_poly.entity_id
_entity_poly.type
_entity_poly.pdbx_seq_one_letter_code
_entity_poly.pdbx_strand_id
1 'polypeptide(L)'
;MDETRKLYDQGLEKEVLTVDNHADGPYVYLRLLRENPERAEAVMQLLQYNEGNNSGRGIGCVSWDGTVYADQFWRNHSFGNVCERPFSRIWVDPQIELLARLKDKKAHVTGRCAGCRFLPVCGGNFRARAEAYYGDIWAPDPACYLTDEEIGLV
;
A
#
# COMPACT_ATOMS: atom_id res chain seq x y z
N MET A 1 9.77 -16.84 0.87
CA MET A 1 10.65 -16.79 2.05
C MET A 1 11.46 -18.09 2.22
N ASP A 2 10.84 -19.25 2.28
CA ASP A 2 11.58 -20.51 2.54
C ASP A 2 12.56 -20.86 1.43
N GLU A 3 12.16 -20.72 0.17
CA GLU A 3 13.07 -20.95 -0.97
C GLU A 3 14.20 -19.91 -1.01
N THR A 4 13.93 -18.65 -0.67
CA THR A 4 14.98 -17.61 -0.59
C THR A 4 15.99 -17.95 0.50
N ARG A 5 15.52 -18.42 1.67
CA ARG A 5 16.39 -18.87 2.75
C ARG A 5 17.25 -20.06 2.34
N LYS A 6 16.65 -21.10 1.71
CA LYS A 6 17.40 -22.26 1.21
C LYS A 6 18.50 -21.86 0.23
N LEU A 7 18.21 -20.93 -0.68
CA LEU A 7 19.20 -20.43 -1.63
C LEU A 7 20.33 -19.68 -0.91
N TYR A 8 19.98 -18.84 0.05
CA TYR A 8 20.95 -18.12 0.86
C TYR A 8 21.86 -19.07 1.66
N ASP A 9 21.29 -20.12 2.29
CA ASP A 9 22.04 -21.13 3.04
C ASP A 9 22.98 -21.96 2.15
N GLN A 10 22.73 -21.98 0.84
CA GLN A 10 23.61 -22.56 -0.18
C GLN A 10 24.68 -21.59 -0.70
N GLY A 11 24.78 -20.39 -0.13
CA GLY A 11 25.69 -19.34 -0.60
C GLY A 11 25.24 -18.63 -1.86
N LEU A 12 23.98 -18.82 -2.29
CA LEU A 12 23.38 -18.15 -3.43
C LEU A 12 22.59 -16.93 -2.95
N GLU A 13 23.22 -15.77 -2.93
CA GLU A 13 22.55 -14.52 -2.61
C GLU A 13 21.56 -14.16 -3.71
N LYS A 14 20.27 -14.22 -3.39
CA LYS A 14 19.17 -13.84 -4.28
C LYS A 14 18.31 -12.79 -3.61
N GLU A 15 18.20 -11.65 -4.27
CA GLU A 15 17.22 -10.64 -3.90
C GLU A 15 15.83 -11.09 -4.37
N VAL A 16 14.86 -11.05 -3.47
CA VAL A 16 13.46 -11.32 -3.78
C VAL A 16 12.65 -10.09 -3.41
N LEU A 17 12.09 -9.46 -4.43
CA LEU A 17 11.20 -8.31 -4.27
C LEU A 17 9.75 -8.77 -4.39
N THR A 18 8.94 -8.36 -3.43
CA THR A 18 7.48 -8.46 -3.52
C THR A 18 6.94 -7.09 -3.92
N VAL A 19 6.05 -7.08 -4.91
CA VAL A 19 5.48 -5.84 -5.43
C VAL A 19 3.97 -5.91 -5.39
N ASP A 20 3.33 -4.75 -5.29
CA ASP A 20 1.89 -4.57 -5.43
C ASP A 20 1.02 -5.32 -4.40
N ASN A 21 1.59 -5.79 -3.28
CA ASN A 21 0.81 -6.30 -2.15
C ASN A 21 1.44 -5.92 -0.81
N HIS A 22 0.95 -4.86 -0.20
CA HIS A 22 1.47 -4.38 1.08
C HIS A 22 1.10 -5.27 2.29
N ALA A 23 0.33 -6.36 2.09
CA ALA A 23 0.13 -7.38 3.11
C ALA A 23 1.38 -8.25 3.33
N ASP A 24 2.30 -8.28 2.37
CA ASP A 24 3.53 -9.07 2.46
C ASP A 24 4.44 -8.60 3.60
N GLY A 25 4.50 -7.30 3.86
CA GLY A 25 5.27 -6.75 4.98
C GLY A 25 4.78 -7.26 6.34
N PRO A 26 3.50 -7.08 6.70
CA PRO A 26 2.90 -7.68 7.88
C PRO A 26 3.07 -9.21 7.96
N TYR A 27 2.95 -9.94 6.86
CA TYR A 27 3.19 -11.38 6.84
C TYR A 27 4.64 -11.72 7.25
N VAL A 28 5.63 -11.02 6.66
CA VAL A 28 7.04 -11.20 7.02
C VAL A 28 7.27 -10.91 8.51
N TYR A 29 6.71 -9.83 9.01
CA TYR A 29 6.77 -9.47 10.43
C TYR A 29 6.19 -10.57 11.33
N LEU A 30 4.97 -11.04 11.05
CA LEU A 30 4.30 -12.09 11.82
C LEU A 30 5.09 -13.40 11.85
N ARG A 31 5.69 -13.75 10.74
CA ARG A 31 6.55 -14.91 10.66
C ARG A 31 7.80 -14.75 11.51
N LEU A 32 8.47 -13.60 11.40
CA LEU A 32 9.68 -13.31 12.18
C LEU A 32 9.40 -13.22 13.68
N LEU A 33 8.22 -12.77 14.11
CA LEU A 33 7.83 -12.80 15.53
C LEU A 33 7.97 -14.19 16.16
N ARG A 34 7.72 -15.25 15.38
CA ARG A 34 7.81 -16.64 15.82
C ARG A 34 9.24 -17.20 15.74
N GLU A 35 10.03 -16.72 14.77
CA GLU A 35 11.36 -17.28 14.46
C GLU A 35 12.51 -16.47 15.05
N ASN A 36 12.40 -15.15 15.06
CA ASN A 36 13.42 -14.21 15.52
C ASN A 36 12.77 -12.86 15.91
N PRO A 37 12.32 -12.71 17.17
CA PRO A 37 11.61 -11.52 17.63
C PRO A 37 12.42 -10.21 17.48
N GLU A 38 13.73 -10.25 17.69
CA GLU A 38 14.61 -9.08 17.54
C GLU A 38 14.59 -8.56 16.08
N ARG A 39 14.69 -9.48 15.13
CA ARG A 39 14.62 -9.14 13.70
C ARG A 39 13.22 -8.68 13.29
N ALA A 40 12.17 -9.21 13.93
CA ALA A 40 10.81 -8.77 13.69
C ALA A 40 10.63 -7.29 14.05
N GLU A 41 11.20 -6.84 15.18
CA GLU A 41 11.15 -5.44 15.59
C GLU A 41 11.81 -4.53 14.56
N ALA A 42 12.98 -4.88 14.06
CA ALA A 42 13.67 -4.13 13.01
C ALA A 42 12.84 -4.05 11.72
N VAL A 43 12.18 -5.16 11.34
CA VAL A 43 11.27 -5.17 10.17
C VAL A 43 10.06 -4.27 10.41
N MET A 44 9.46 -4.28 11.60
CA MET A 44 8.34 -3.41 11.91
C MET A 44 8.72 -1.92 11.80
N GLN A 45 9.90 -1.53 12.27
CA GLN A 45 10.39 -0.16 12.12
C GLN A 45 10.54 0.25 10.65
N LEU A 46 11.06 -0.64 9.79
CA LEU A 46 11.14 -0.39 8.35
C LEU A 46 9.76 -0.25 7.70
N LEU A 47 8.79 -1.09 8.08
CA LEU A 47 7.42 -1.02 7.59
C LEU A 47 6.73 0.28 8.02
N GLN A 48 6.95 0.73 9.26
CA GLN A 48 6.45 2.02 9.75
C GLN A 48 7.04 3.20 8.97
N TYR A 49 8.32 3.15 8.65
CA TYR A 49 8.98 4.16 7.84
C TYR A 49 8.45 4.19 6.40
N ASN A 50 8.17 3.03 5.81
CA ASN A 50 7.62 2.91 4.45
C ASN A 50 6.16 3.38 4.35
N GLU A 51 5.36 3.21 5.42
CA GLU A 51 3.94 3.58 5.51
C GLU A 51 3.00 2.89 4.48
N GLY A 52 3.48 1.86 3.80
CA GLY A 52 2.70 1.05 2.86
C GLY A 52 2.38 1.73 1.52
N ASN A 53 1.17 1.55 1.02
CA ASN A 53 0.78 2.13 -0.27
C ASN A 53 0.70 3.66 -0.22
N ASN A 54 1.48 4.31 -1.08
CA ASN A 54 1.62 5.76 -1.16
C ASN A 54 0.96 6.39 -2.41
N SER A 55 0.10 5.66 -3.14
CA SER A 55 -0.67 6.21 -4.28
C SER A 55 -1.51 7.42 -3.87
N GLY A 56 -1.38 8.51 -4.59
CA GLY A 56 -2.07 9.78 -4.32
C GLY A 56 -1.54 10.58 -3.13
N ARG A 57 -0.48 10.09 -2.43
CA ARG A 57 0.15 10.76 -1.29
C ARG A 57 1.62 11.05 -1.57
N GLY A 58 2.47 10.05 -1.59
CA GLY A 58 3.90 10.12 -1.89
C GLY A 58 4.26 9.73 -3.31
N ILE A 59 3.32 9.12 -4.04
CA ILE A 59 3.45 8.71 -5.43
C ILE A 59 2.34 9.37 -6.24
N GLY A 60 2.70 9.88 -7.42
CA GLY A 60 1.79 10.35 -8.44
C GLY A 60 2.32 9.95 -9.82
N CYS A 61 1.45 9.96 -10.81
CA CYS A 61 1.79 9.69 -12.21
C CYS A 61 1.33 10.82 -13.11
N VAL A 62 2.20 11.24 -14.01
CA VAL A 62 1.86 12.10 -15.14
C VAL A 62 1.94 11.25 -16.40
N SER A 63 0.82 11.11 -17.11
CA SER A 63 0.74 10.34 -18.34
C SER A 63 1.36 11.12 -19.52
N TRP A 64 1.52 10.45 -20.65
CA TRP A 64 2.13 11.06 -21.88
C TRP A 64 1.33 12.25 -22.44
N ASP A 65 0.03 12.33 -22.13
CA ASP A 65 -0.87 13.42 -22.52
C ASP A 65 -0.94 14.54 -21.47
N GLY A 66 -0.11 14.45 -20.42
CA GLY A 66 -0.09 15.40 -19.31
C GLY A 66 -1.11 15.16 -18.21
N THR A 67 -1.97 14.13 -18.31
CA THR A 67 -2.98 13.82 -17.30
C THR A 67 -2.34 13.28 -16.01
N VAL A 68 -2.81 13.76 -14.86
CA VAL A 68 -2.31 13.41 -13.53
C VAL A 68 -3.19 12.36 -12.87
N TYR A 69 -2.56 11.32 -12.31
CA TYR A 69 -3.20 10.19 -11.62
C TYR A 69 -2.54 9.91 -10.25
N ALA A 70 -3.20 9.11 -9.42
CA ALA A 70 -2.68 8.68 -8.11
C ALA A 70 -1.41 7.82 -8.21
N ASP A 71 -1.33 6.96 -9.23
CA ASP A 71 -0.18 6.15 -9.63
C ASP A 71 -0.31 5.70 -11.09
N GLN A 72 0.66 4.92 -11.58
CA GLN A 72 0.69 4.48 -12.98
C GLN A 72 -0.34 3.41 -13.33
N PHE A 73 -0.88 2.71 -12.35
CA PHE A 73 -1.82 1.59 -12.55
C PHE A 73 -3.29 2.04 -12.47
N TRP A 74 -3.56 3.11 -11.72
CA TRP A 74 -4.92 3.56 -11.41
C TRP A 74 -5.31 4.80 -12.23
N ARG A 75 -5.82 4.55 -13.43
CA ARG A 75 -6.15 5.59 -14.42
C ARG A 75 -7.63 5.93 -14.52
N ASN A 76 -8.47 5.41 -13.62
CA ASN A 76 -9.90 5.68 -13.62
C ASN A 76 -10.24 7.11 -13.17
N HIS A 77 -9.33 7.76 -12.42
CA HIS A 77 -9.55 9.06 -11.81
C HIS A 77 -8.45 10.03 -12.20
N SER A 78 -8.77 10.97 -13.11
CA SER A 78 -7.89 12.09 -13.45
C SER A 78 -7.99 13.18 -12.40
N PHE A 79 -6.85 13.76 -12.02
CA PHE A 79 -6.77 14.90 -11.11
C PHE A 79 -6.55 16.23 -11.82
N GLY A 80 -6.46 16.22 -13.15
CA GLY A 80 -6.21 17.36 -14.01
C GLY A 80 -5.05 17.11 -14.97
N ASN A 81 -4.59 18.16 -15.65
CA ASN A 81 -3.57 18.06 -16.68
C ASN A 81 -2.46 19.11 -16.45
N VAL A 82 -1.20 18.69 -16.54
CA VAL A 82 -0.03 19.56 -16.30
C VAL A 82 0.16 20.60 -17.42
N CYS A 83 -0.44 20.39 -18.60
CA CYS A 83 -0.45 21.39 -19.68
C CYS A 83 -1.41 22.55 -19.37
N GLU A 84 -2.37 22.37 -18.48
CA GLU A 84 -3.36 23.38 -18.11
C GLU A 84 -3.00 24.07 -16.80
N ARG A 85 -2.45 23.30 -15.83
CA ARG A 85 -2.13 23.78 -14.50
C ARG A 85 -0.88 23.05 -13.94
N PRO A 86 0.07 23.75 -13.31
CA PRO A 86 1.28 23.12 -12.75
C PRO A 86 0.95 21.94 -11.82
N PHE A 87 1.73 20.86 -11.91
CA PHE A 87 1.57 19.66 -11.07
C PHE A 87 1.44 20.01 -9.58
N SER A 88 2.29 20.91 -9.08
CA SER A 88 2.27 21.33 -7.67
C SER A 88 0.93 21.93 -7.25
N ARG A 89 0.23 22.59 -8.14
CA ARG A 89 -1.10 23.14 -7.87
C ARG A 89 -2.20 22.08 -7.92
N ILE A 90 -2.07 21.11 -8.82
CA ILE A 90 -2.99 19.96 -8.88
C ILE A 90 -2.83 19.13 -7.61
N TRP A 91 -1.57 18.79 -7.25
CA TRP A 91 -1.27 17.85 -6.19
C TRP A 91 -1.68 18.30 -4.78
N VAL A 92 -1.78 19.59 -4.54
CA VAL A 92 -2.16 20.15 -3.23
C VAL A 92 -3.59 20.70 -3.19
N ASP A 93 -4.34 20.58 -4.29
CA ASP A 93 -5.69 21.14 -4.40
C ASP A 93 -6.69 20.39 -3.51
N PRO A 94 -7.24 21.03 -2.47
CA PRO A 94 -8.22 20.40 -1.60
C PRO A 94 -9.59 20.17 -2.27
N GLN A 95 -9.85 20.81 -3.41
CA GLN A 95 -11.09 20.64 -4.16
C GLN A 95 -11.13 19.33 -4.98
N ILE A 96 -9.96 18.70 -5.17
CA ILE A 96 -9.87 17.37 -5.74
C ILE A 96 -10.13 16.36 -4.64
N GLU A 97 -11.40 16.11 -4.34
CA GLU A 97 -11.85 15.34 -3.18
C GLU A 97 -11.16 13.99 -3.03
N LEU A 98 -11.08 13.20 -4.12
CA LEU A 98 -10.44 11.89 -4.06
C LEU A 98 -8.95 12.02 -3.70
N LEU A 99 -8.22 12.98 -4.29
CA LEU A 99 -6.81 13.19 -3.99
C LEU A 99 -6.60 13.63 -2.53
N ALA A 100 -7.47 14.51 -2.01
CA ALA A 100 -7.46 14.93 -0.62
C ALA A 100 -7.66 13.73 0.33
N ARG A 101 -8.63 12.87 0.04
CA ARG A 101 -8.90 11.64 0.81
C ARG A 101 -7.77 10.61 0.72
N LEU A 102 -7.09 10.49 -0.42
CA LEU A 102 -5.95 9.58 -0.56
C LEU A 102 -4.77 9.98 0.31
N LYS A 103 -4.62 11.25 0.64
CA LYS A 103 -3.58 11.73 1.58
C LYS A 103 -3.83 11.30 3.02
N ASP A 104 -5.10 11.10 3.37
CA ASP A 104 -5.54 10.60 4.68
C ASP A 104 -6.39 9.32 4.53
N LYS A 105 -6.03 8.45 3.61
CA LYS A 105 -6.81 7.25 3.23
C LYS A 105 -7.10 6.30 4.40
N LYS A 106 -6.25 6.29 5.43
CA LYS A 106 -6.45 5.44 6.61
C LYS A 106 -7.73 5.79 7.36
N ALA A 107 -8.17 7.05 7.31
CA ALA A 107 -9.43 7.51 7.90
C ALA A 107 -10.68 7.10 7.10
N HIS A 108 -10.50 6.67 5.86
CA HIS A 108 -11.62 6.40 4.95
C HIS A 108 -11.83 4.92 4.64
N VAL A 109 -10.80 4.07 4.80
CA VAL A 109 -10.95 2.62 4.56
C VAL A 109 -11.98 2.01 5.50
N THR A 110 -12.73 1.04 4.99
CA THR A 110 -13.85 0.39 5.68
C THR A 110 -13.62 -1.09 5.92
N GLY A 111 -14.60 -1.77 6.47
CA GLY A 111 -14.60 -3.21 6.69
C GLY A 111 -13.41 -3.66 7.54
N ARG A 112 -12.86 -4.83 7.22
CA ARG A 112 -11.75 -5.41 7.98
C ARG A 112 -10.48 -4.55 8.00
N CYS A 113 -10.28 -3.68 6.99
CA CYS A 113 -9.15 -2.76 6.97
C CYS A 113 -9.23 -1.69 8.07
N ALA A 114 -10.43 -1.18 8.38
CA ALA A 114 -10.62 -0.14 9.40
C ALA A 114 -10.22 -0.59 10.82
N GLY A 115 -10.43 -1.89 11.14
CA GLY A 115 -10.04 -2.47 12.43
C GLY A 115 -8.66 -3.15 12.43
N CYS A 116 -7.97 -3.19 11.30
CA CYS A 116 -6.71 -3.93 11.15
C CYS A 116 -5.56 -3.25 11.89
N ARG A 117 -4.88 -3.99 12.79
CA ARG A 117 -3.70 -3.48 13.50
C ARG A 117 -2.53 -3.09 12.59
N PHE A 118 -2.49 -3.61 11.36
CA PHE A 118 -1.47 -3.31 10.36
C PHE A 118 -1.86 -2.18 9.40
N LEU A 119 -3.03 -1.56 9.57
CA LEU A 119 -3.41 -0.41 8.75
C LEU A 119 -2.34 0.70 8.72
N PRO A 120 -1.65 1.03 9.84
CA PRO A 120 -0.60 2.04 9.83
C PRO A 120 0.57 1.73 8.89
N VAL A 121 0.92 0.45 8.72
CA VAL A 121 2.08 0.01 7.92
C VAL A 121 1.71 -0.52 6.54
N CYS A 122 0.46 -0.96 6.34
CA CYS A 122 -0.05 -1.41 5.04
C CYS A 122 -0.64 -0.24 4.22
N GLY A 123 -1.19 0.77 4.91
CA GLY A 123 -1.85 1.91 4.27
C GLY A 123 -3.13 1.55 3.52
N GLY A 124 -3.76 0.39 3.86
CA GLY A 124 -4.96 -0.10 3.18
C GLY A 124 -4.69 -0.79 1.84
N ASN A 125 -3.43 -1.08 1.50
CA ASN A 125 -3.02 -1.75 0.27
C ASN A 125 -3.48 -0.98 -1.01
N PHE A 126 -3.87 -1.63 -2.11
CA PHE A 126 -4.22 -0.97 -3.37
C PHE A 126 -5.70 -0.59 -3.46
N ARG A 127 -5.98 0.72 -3.50
CA ARG A 127 -7.35 1.23 -3.66
C ARG A 127 -7.93 0.98 -5.04
N ALA A 128 -7.08 1.00 -6.08
CA ALA A 128 -7.46 0.62 -7.44
C ALA A 128 -8.03 -0.80 -7.52
N ARG A 129 -7.46 -1.73 -6.76
CA ARG A 129 -7.91 -3.14 -6.73
C ARG A 129 -9.22 -3.30 -5.95
N ALA A 130 -9.38 -2.56 -4.84
CA ALA A 130 -10.63 -2.52 -4.10
C ALA A 130 -11.77 -1.98 -4.97
N GLU A 131 -11.54 -0.86 -5.68
CA GLU A 131 -12.50 -0.30 -6.62
C GLU A 131 -12.85 -1.28 -7.75
N ALA A 132 -11.86 -1.89 -8.38
CA ALA A 132 -12.09 -2.81 -9.49
C ALA A 132 -12.92 -4.04 -9.10
N TYR A 133 -12.76 -4.52 -7.86
CA TYR A 133 -13.44 -5.71 -7.39
C TYR A 133 -14.82 -5.43 -6.77
N TYR A 134 -14.93 -4.35 -5.97
CA TYR A 134 -16.14 -4.05 -5.20
C TYR A 134 -16.93 -2.84 -5.73
N GLY A 135 -16.37 -2.07 -6.69
CA GLY A 135 -16.93 -0.77 -7.07
C GLY A 135 -16.79 0.30 -5.97
N ASP A 136 -16.02 0.00 -4.92
CA ASP A 136 -15.81 0.91 -3.77
C ASP A 136 -14.31 1.05 -3.49
N ILE A 137 -13.81 2.27 -3.63
CA ILE A 137 -12.40 2.64 -3.39
C ILE A 137 -11.98 2.34 -1.94
N TRP A 138 -12.90 2.43 -1.00
CA TRP A 138 -12.61 2.35 0.43
C TRP A 138 -12.83 0.96 1.02
N ALA A 139 -13.35 0.03 0.25
CA ALA A 139 -13.50 -1.37 0.64
C ALA A 139 -12.15 -2.03 0.98
N PRO A 140 -12.12 -3.15 1.71
CA PRO A 140 -10.92 -3.94 1.92
C PRO A 140 -10.29 -4.36 0.60
N ASP A 141 -8.95 -4.38 0.53
CA ASP A 141 -8.28 -4.91 -0.66
C ASP A 141 -8.49 -6.44 -0.75
N PRO A 142 -9.06 -6.96 -1.86
CA PRO A 142 -9.34 -8.39 -2.01
C PRO A 142 -8.07 -9.27 -2.06
N ALA A 143 -6.89 -8.70 -2.33
CA ALA A 143 -5.63 -9.43 -2.29
C ALA A 143 -4.99 -9.52 -0.90
N CYS A 144 -5.63 -8.99 0.15
CA CYS A 144 -5.16 -9.19 1.51
C CYS A 144 -5.48 -10.62 1.96
N TYR A 145 -4.47 -11.45 2.10
CA TYR A 145 -4.55 -12.85 2.49
C TYR A 145 -4.36 -13.11 4.00
N LEU A 146 -4.08 -12.07 4.78
CA LEU A 146 -3.96 -12.20 6.24
C LEU A 146 -5.33 -12.56 6.85
N THR A 147 -5.31 -13.46 7.83
CA THR A 147 -6.52 -13.87 8.54
C THR A 147 -7.01 -12.78 9.51
N ASP A 148 -8.25 -12.87 9.96
CA ASP A 148 -8.81 -11.92 10.93
C ASP A 148 -8.09 -12.00 12.28
N GLU A 149 -7.65 -13.19 12.70
CA GLU A 149 -6.81 -13.38 13.88
C GLU A 149 -5.44 -12.67 13.70
N GLU A 150 -4.78 -12.84 12.57
CA GLU A 150 -3.49 -12.21 12.28
C GLU A 150 -3.57 -10.68 12.30
N ILE A 151 -4.68 -10.11 11.85
CA ILE A 151 -4.87 -8.66 11.84
C ILE A 151 -5.50 -8.10 13.11
N GLY A 152 -5.87 -8.97 14.07
CA GLY A 152 -6.35 -8.58 15.40
C GLY A 152 -7.83 -8.21 15.46
N LEU A 153 -8.67 -8.84 14.64
CA LEU A 153 -10.13 -8.64 14.64
C LEU A 153 -10.87 -9.68 15.49
N VAL A 154 -10.22 -10.73 15.93
CA VAL A 154 -10.72 -11.80 16.81
C VAL A 154 -9.67 -12.14 17.85
#